data_4a993e4f1850cdbe578a2d6df5598257
#
_entry.id   4a993e4f1850cdbe578a2d6df5598257
#
_cell.length_a   1.000
_cell.length_b   1.000
_cell.length_c   1.000
_cell.angle_alpha   90.00
_cell.angle_beta   90.00
_cell.angle_gamma   90.00
#
_symmetry.space_group_name_H-M   'P 1'
#
loop_
_entity.id
_entity.type
_entity.pdbx_description
1 polymer ?
#
loop_
_entity_poly.entity_id
_entity_poly.type
_entity_poly.pdbx_seq_one_letter_code
_entity_poly.pdbx_strand_id
1 'polypeptide(L)'
;MSLNWKEMELIIKEAHLDGCKIQGVVQNSFHSVTWELYDRERGRFSFYTEIGTQLIRINLISVNAKPQKTKKLQRFEQYARKNLEGSTITKCYQLPFDRVMVWNLDNHGRKLKVFTRLYSGPGANIIVTDEDLVIQDLLLRRPGRDETSASRLEIEERTKSDKEFHVRQYEGDSFNRYIETTCSKQQDDDLRATLTKQVSNRMEHELSRLSSSIKSAERTRDANGSYAELKYDGDILSANSYLVRKGMESVTVTDWNKNPNGDAKVTLQLDPSLTPGANVQSYYDRYQKAKGTFENACSELERLKAQYESTKARFEKALAPTDDEQADIR
;
A
#
# COMPACT_ATOMS: atom_id res chain seq x y z
N MET A 1 11.19 -16.31 -1.22
CA MET A 1 11.90 -17.49 -1.83
C MET A 1 13.34 -17.12 -2.13
N SER A 2 14.34 -17.97 -1.80
CA SER A 2 15.76 -17.72 -2.09
C SER A 2 16.36 -18.98 -2.72
N LEU A 3 17.13 -18.78 -3.78
CA LEU A 3 17.86 -19.88 -4.43
C LEU A 3 19.06 -20.30 -3.58
N ASN A 4 19.33 -21.60 -3.51
CA ASN A 4 20.58 -22.11 -3.00
C ASN A 4 21.61 -22.24 -4.15
N TRP A 5 22.87 -22.54 -3.83
CA TRP A 5 23.93 -22.57 -4.84
C TRP A 5 23.76 -23.70 -5.87
N LYS A 6 23.22 -24.87 -5.52
CA LYS A 6 22.96 -25.97 -6.47
C LYS A 6 21.82 -25.63 -7.45
N GLU A 7 20.80 -24.95 -6.96
CA GLU A 7 19.70 -24.45 -7.80
C GLU A 7 20.18 -23.39 -8.78
N MET A 8 21.08 -22.53 -8.32
CA MET A 8 21.71 -21.52 -9.17
C MET A 8 22.59 -22.15 -10.25
N GLU A 9 23.37 -23.17 -9.90
CA GLU A 9 24.17 -23.95 -10.84
C GLU A 9 23.30 -24.58 -11.95
N LEU A 10 22.15 -25.17 -11.58
CA LEU A 10 21.20 -25.73 -12.53
C LEU A 10 20.62 -24.68 -13.46
N ILE A 11 20.21 -23.51 -12.92
CA ILE A 11 19.70 -22.39 -13.71
C ILE A 11 20.74 -21.93 -14.73
N ILE A 12 21.98 -21.72 -14.31
CA ILE A 12 23.08 -21.28 -15.19
C ILE A 12 23.34 -22.32 -16.29
N LYS A 13 23.36 -23.62 -15.93
CA LYS A 13 23.53 -24.70 -16.89
C LYS A 13 22.41 -24.72 -17.93
N GLU A 14 21.15 -24.60 -17.54
CA GLU A 14 20.03 -24.57 -18.49
C GLU A 14 20.01 -23.29 -19.32
N ALA A 15 20.47 -22.16 -18.76
CA ALA A 15 20.40 -20.87 -19.44
C ALA A 15 21.35 -20.76 -20.65
N HIS A 16 22.46 -21.55 -20.69
CA HIS A 16 23.43 -21.55 -21.79
C HIS A 16 23.81 -20.14 -22.25
N LEU A 17 24.42 -19.35 -21.37
CA LEU A 17 24.70 -17.92 -21.62
C LEU A 17 26.03 -17.69 -22.37
N ASP A 18 26.89 -18.69 -22.48
CA ASP A 18 28.17 -18.57 -23.18
C ASP A 18 27.97 -18.30 -24.68
N GLY A 19 28.67 -17.31 -25.20
CA GLY A 19 28.54 -16.84 -26.58
C GLY A 19 27.41 -15.84 -26.84
N CYS A 20 26.51 -15.65 -25.89
CA CYS A 20 25.40 -14.70 -26.03
C CYS A 20 25.86 -13.26 -26.05
N LYS A 21 25.18 -12.40 -26.83
CA LYS A 21 25.39 -10.96 -26.87
C LYS A 21 24.38 -10.22 -26.00
N ILE A 22 24.85 -9.25 -25.22
CA ILE A 22 23.99 -8.32 -24.48
C ILE A 22 23.46 -7.28 -25.46
N GLN A 23 22.14 -7.27 -25.69
CA GLN A 23 21.47 -6.31 -26.58
C GLN A 23 20.83 -5.15 -25.83
N GLY A 24 20.55 -5.34 -24.55
CA GLY A 24 19.94 -4.32 -23.72
C GLY A 24 20.03 -4.68 -22.25
N VAL A 25 19.99 -3.66 -21.41
CA VAL A 25 19.93 -3.79 -19.96
C VAL A 25 18.84 -2.86 -19.45
N VAL A 26 17.86 -3.43 -18.75
CA VAL A 26 16.72 -2.70 -18.18
C VAL A 26 16.74 -2.86 -16.67
N GLN A 27 16.92 -1.77 -15.94
CA GLN A 27 16.77 -1.79 -14.49
C GLN A 27 15.28 -1.63 -14.14
N ASN A 28 14.64 -2.72 -13.68
CA ASN A 28 13.22 -2.74 -13.36
C ASN A 28 12.92 -2.11 -12.00
N SER A 29 13.84 -2.27 -11.04
CA SER A 29 13.76 -1.67 -9.70
C SER A 29 15.15 -1.38 -9.15
N PHE A 30 15.26 -0.90 -7.92
CA PHE A 30 16.55 -0.76 -7.23
C PHE A 30 17.27 -2.10 -7.02
N HIS A 31 16.55 -3.22 -7.09
CA HIS A 31 17.05 -4.56 -6.78
C HIS A 31 16.96 -5.54 -7.94
N SER A 32 16.45 -5.13 -9.09
CA SER A 32 16.22 -6.05 -10.20
C SER A 32 16.63 -5.49 -11.56
N VAL A 33 17.17 -6.37 -12.38
CA VAL A 33 17.67 -6.07 -13.73
C VAL A 33 17.20 -7.16 -14.69
N THR A 34 16.72 -6.75 -15.85
CA THR A 34 16.48 -7.61 -17.02
C THR A 34 17.59 -7.41 -18.03
N TRP A 35 18.26 -8.50 -18.38
CA TRP A 35 19.28 -8.56 -19.41
C TRP A 35 18.63 -9.04 -20.70
N GLU A 36 18.59 -8.24 -21.73
CA GLU A 36 18.14 -8.61 -23.06
C GLU A 36 19.31 -9.22 -23.81
N LEU A 37 19.21 -10.49 -24.13
CA LEU A 37 20.29 -11.28 -24.70
C LEU A 37 19.92 -11.75 -26.10
N TYR A 38 20.93 -12.03 -26.89
CA TYR A 38 20.79 -12.62 -28.22
C TYR A 38 21.78 -13.78 -28.38
N ASP A 39 21.27 -14.88 -28.82
CA ASP A 39 22.02 -16.05 -29.23
C ASP A 39 21.74 -16.38 -30.71
N ARG A 40 22.69 -16.97 -31.42
CA ARG A 40 22.54 -17.25 -32.85
C ARG A 40 21.48 -18.31 -33.15
N GLU A 41 21.32 -19.30 -32.28
CA GLU A 41 20.40 -20.39 -32.45
C GLU A 41 19.03 -20.11 -31.87
N ARG A 42 18.97 -19.51 -30.67
CA ARG A 42 17.73 -19.21 -29.92
C ARG A 42 17.11 -17.86 -30.27
N GLY A 43 17.85 -16.96 -30.91
CA GLY A 43 17.41 -15.60 -31.15
C GLY A 43 17.42 -14.73 -29.88
N ARG A 44 16.46 -13.83 -29.76
CA ARG A 44 16.35 -12.91 -28.61
C ARG A 44 15.61 -13.56 -27.45
N PHE A 45 16.18 -13.42 -26.26
CA PHE A 45 15.57 -13.85 -25.02
C PHE A 45 15.96 -12.92 -23.87
N SER A 46 15.38 -13.11 -22.71
CA SER A 46 15.65 -12.27 -21.54
C SER A 46 16.06 -13.12 -20.34
N PHE A 47 17.07 -12.64 -19.62
CA PHE A 47 17.51 -13.21 -18.36
C PHE A 47 17.25 -12.19 -17.26
N TYR A 48 16.59 -12.62 -16.19
CA TYR A 48 16.18 -11.78 -15.09
C TYR A 48 17.04 -12.00 -13.85
N THR A 49 17.35 -10.95 -13.16
CA THR A 49 18.12 -10.97 -11.92
C THR A 49 17.42 -10.11 -10.88
N GLU A 50 17.16 -10.67 -9.72
CA GLU A 50 16.58 -9.96 -8.56
C GLU A 50 17.38 -10.29 -7.31
N ILE A 51 17.85 -9.24 -6.60
CA ILE A 51 18.76 -9.34 -5.46
C ILE A 51 18.20 -8.60 -4.25
N GLY A 52 18.56 -9.02 -3.04
CA GLY A 52 18.31 -8.23 -1.82
C GLY A 52 16.86 -8.05 -1.41
N THR A 53 15.92 -8.72 -2.07
CA THR A 53 14.49 -8.76 -1.76
C THR A 53 14.09 -10.08 -1.08
N GLN A 54 12.80 -10.29 -0.86
CA GLN A 54 12.28 -11.58 -0.40
C GLN A 54 12.36 -12.67 -1.50
N LEU A 55 12.34 -12.24 -2.79
CA LEU A 55 12.41 -13.08 -3.96
C LEU A 55 13.77 -12.94 -4.64
N ILE A 56 14.81 -13.53 -4.03
CA ILE A 56 16.17 -13.52 -4.60
C ILE A 56 16.27 -14.59 -5.66
N ARG A 57 16.45 -14.20 -6.93
CA ARG A 57 16.46 -15.13 -8.06
C ARG A 57 17.27 -14.66 -9.26
N ILE A 58 17.68 -15.62 -10.06
CA ILE A 58 18.05 -15.46 -11.46
C ILE A 58 17.27 -16.48 -12.25
N ASN A 59 16.80 -16.16 -13.43
CA ASN A 59 16.16 -17.12 -14.35
C ASN A 59 15.95 -16.52 -15.74
N LEU A 60 15.75 -17.40 -16.72
CA LEU A 60 15.18 -16.98 -18.00
C LEU A 60 13.73 -16.50 -17.77
N ILE A 61 13.32 -15.49 -18.51
CA ILE A 61 11.93 -15.00 -18.48
C ILE A 61 11.34 -14.98 -19.89
N SER A 62 10.06 -15.36 -19.98
CA SER A 62 9.28 -15.25 -21.20
C SER A 62 8.96 -13.79 -21.54
N VAL A 63 8.67 -13.51 -22.80
CA VAL A 63 8.33 -12.17 -23.28
C VAL A 63 7.15 -11.57 -22.53
N ASN A 64 6.18 -12.39 -22.16
CA ASN A 64 4.96 -11.97 -21.47
C ASN A 64 5.14 -11.76 -19.97
N ALA A 65 6.21 -12.26 -19.37
CA ALA A 65 6.50 -12.14 -17.94
C ALA A 65 7.53 -11.06 -17.61
N LYS A 66 7.82 -10.14 -18.55
CA LYS A 66 8.78 -9.06 -18.32
C LYS A 66 8.28 -8.11 -17.23
N PRO A 67 9.06 -7.90 -16.15
CA PRO A 67 8.70 -6.96 -15.10
C PRO A 67 8.56 -5.54 -15.65
N GLN A 68 7.68 -4.76 -15.03
CA GLN A 68 7.51 -3.35 -15.41
C GLN A 68 8.80 -2.57 -15.18
N LYS A 69 9.13 -1.72 -16.15
CA LYS A 69 10.28 -0.83 -16.07
C LYS A 69 9.98 0.36 -15.15
N THR A 70 10.99 0.80 -14.39
CA THR A 70 10.91 2.08 -13.67
C THR A 70 10.74 3.26 -14.63
N LYS A 71 9.93 4.25 -14.26
CA LYS A 71 9.67 5.42 -15.14
C LYS A 71 10.93 6.29 -15.37
N LYS A 72 11.88 6.27 -14.44
CA LYS A 72 13.12 7.07 -14.51
C LYS A 72 14.32 6.16 -14.82
N LEU A 73 15.14 6.58 -15.76
CA LEU A 73 16.40 5.90 -16.07
C LEU A 73 17.33 5.93 -14.86
N GLN A 74 17.72 4.75 -14.40
CA GLN A 74 18.60 4.59 -13.25
C GLN A 74 20.09 4.67 -13.66
N ARG A 75 20.95 5.06 -12.71
CA ARG A 75 22.39 5.20 -12.94
C ARG A 75 23.05 3.93 -13.48
N PHE A 76 22.78 2.77 -12.86
CA PHE A 76 23.35 1.51 -13.31
C PHE A 76 22.89 1.15 -14.73
N GLU A 77 21.62 1.39 -15.06
CA GLU A 77 21.11 1.19 -16.42
C GLU A 77 21.85 2.08 -17.44
N GLN A 78 22.11 3.35 -17.08
CA GLN A 78 22.86 4.27 -17.95
C GLN A 78 24.29 3.77 -18.20
N TYR A 79 24.96 3.33 -17.14
CA TYR A 79 26.30 2.75 -17.24
C TYR A 79 26.28 1.48 -18.11
N ALA A 80 25.35 0.57 -17.84
CA ALA A 80 25.23 -0.70 -18.54
C ALA A 80 24.96 -0.51 -20.04
N ARG A 81 24.06 0.39 -20.40
CA ARG A 81 23.79 0.73 -21.81
C ARG A 81 25.03 1.25 -22.53
N LYS A 82 25.82 2.08 -21.87
CA LYS A 82 27.04 2.65 -22.49
C LYS A 82 28.18 1.65 -22.59
N ASN A 83 28.33 0.75 -21.62
CA ASN A 83 29.55 -0.05 -21.45
C ASN A 83 29.37 -1.55 -21.62
N LEU A 84 28.13 -2.08 -21.50
CA LEU A 84 27.86 -3.51 -21.56
C LEU A 84 27.03 -3.91 -22.79
N GLU A 85 26.19 -3.03 -23.32
CA GLU A 85 25.48 -3.33 -24.58
C GLU A 85 26.47 -3.58 -25.72
N GLY A 86 26.21 -4.59 -26.52
CA GLY A 86 27.09 -5.07 -27.56
C GLY A 86 28.16 -6.06 -27.12
N SER A 87 28.39 -6.23 -25.81
CA SER A 87 29.35 -7.19 -25.27
C SER A 87 28.91 -8.63 -25.52
N THR A 88 29.88 -9.52 -25.74
CA THR A 88 29.68 -10.96 -25.78
C THR A 88 30.02 -11.58 -24.42
N ILE A 89 29.16 -12.41 -23.87
CA ILE A 89 29.43 -13.23 -22.69
C ILE A 89 30.36 -14.38 -23.14
N THR A 90 31.65 -14.23 -22.88
CA THR A 90 32.63 -15.26 -23.28
C THR A 90 32.58 -16.48 -22.37
N LYS A 91 32.19 -16.30 -21.12
CA LYS A 91 31.99 -17.36 -20.14
C LYS A 91 31.02 -16.94 -19.05
N CYS A 92 30.06 -17.80 -18.73
CA CYS A 92 29.20 -17.69 -17.56
C CYS A 92 29.50 -18.86 -16.62
N TYR A 93 29.79 -18.58 -15.36
CA TYR A 93 30.06 -19.61 -14.36
C TYR A 93 29.67 -19.13 -12.97
N GLN A 94 29.61 -20.07 -12.05
CA GLN A 94 29.34 -19.82 -10.64
C GLN A 94 30.63 -20.02 -9.83
N LEU A 95 30.82 -19.19 -8.81
CA LEU A 95 31.89 -19.44 -7.83
C LEU A 95 31.58 -20.72 -7.03
N PRO A 96 32.58 -21.57 -6.77
CA PRO A 96 32.36 -22.84 -6.08
C PRO A 96 31.66 -22.67 -4.73
N PHE A 97 30.62 -23.46 -4.48
CA PHE A 97 29.84 -23.47 -3.22
C PHE A 97 29.24 -22.13 -2.79
N ASP A 98 29.15 -21.18 -3.71
CA ASP A 98 28.65 -19.85 -3.40
C ASP A 98 27.49 -19.46 -4.34
N ARG A 99 26.73 -18.46 -3.92
CA ARG A 99 25.62 -17.86 -4.68
C ARG A 99 26.08 -16.63 -5.48
N VAL A 100 27.19 -16.78 -6.17
CA VAL A 100 27.80 -15.74 -7.00
C VAL A 100 27.93 -16.26 -8.43
N MET A 101 27.21 -15.65 -9.36
CA MET A 101 27.36 -15.85 -10.80
C MET A 101 28.32 -14.83 -11.36
N VAL A 102 29.22 -15.28 -12.25
CA VAL A 102 30.20 -14.42 -12.90
C VAL A 102 30.04 -14.53 -14.40
N TRP A 103 29.93 -13.39 -15.08
CA TRP A 103 30.04 -13.29 -16.53
C TRP A 103 31.36 -12.65 -16.90
N ASN A 104 32.15 -13.31 -17.71
CA ASN A 104 33.26 -12.69 -18.41
C ASN A 104 32.73 -12.10 -19.71
N LEU A 105 32.97 -10.82 -19.94
CA LEU A 105 32.48 -10.09 -21.09
C LEU A 105 33.64 -9.62 -21.98
N ASP A 106 33.41 -9.68 -23.27
CA ASP A 106 34.23 -9.01 -24.24
C ASP A 106 33.42 -7.91 -24.95
N ASN A 107 33.80 -6.67 -24.74
CA ASN A 107 33.24 -5.52 -25.44
C ASN A 107 34.27 -4.93 -26.40
N HIS A 108 34.32 -5.46 -27.62
CA HIS A 108 35.25 -5.02 -28.65
C HIS A 108 36.74 -5.00 -28.20
N GLY A 109 37.15 -6.05 -27.48
CA GLY A 109 38.50 -6.20 -26.92
C GLY A 109 38.66 -5.67 -25.50
N ARG A 110 37.71 -4.89 -24.98
CA ARG A 110 37.68 -4.51 -23.57
C ARG A 110 37.09 -5.63 -22.76
N LYS A 111 37.89 -6.17 -21.85
CA LYS A 111 37.45 -7.27 -20.95
C LYS A 111 36.82 -6.71 -19.70
N LEU A 112 35.63 -7.20 -19.36
CA LEU A 112 34.89 -6.84 -18.14
C LEU A 112 34.38 -8.10 -17.46
N LYS A 113 34.08 -8.03 -16.17
CA LYS A 113 33.42 -9.09 -15.42
C LYS A 113 32.17 -8.53 -14.74
N VAL A 114 31.09 -9.31 -14.76
CA VAL A 114 29.86 -8.99 -14.01
C VAL A 114 29.67 -10.02 -12.93
N PHE A 115 29.72 -9.59 -11.68
CA PHE A 115 29.47 -10.43 -10.50
C PHE A 115 28.03 -10.21 -10.02
N THR A 116 27.23 -11.26 -10.02
CA THR A 116 25.87 -11.24 -9.48
C THR A 116 25.86 -12.03 -8.18
N ARG A 117 25.77 -11.34 -7.05
CA ARG A 117 25.75 -11.93 -5.71
C ARG A 117 24.32 -12.06 -5.21
N LEU A 118 23.80 -13.29 -5.14
CA LEU A 118 22.43 -13.62 -4.69
C LEU A 118 22.38 -13.85 -3.18
N TYR A 119 22.92 -12.92 -2.40
CA TYR A 119 22.90 -13.00 -0.95
C TYR A 119 21.62 -12.40 -0.36
N SER A 120 21.29 -12.80 0.86
CA SER A 120 20.29 -12.11 1.67
C SER A 120 20.94 -10.92 2.39
N GLY A 121 20.31 -9.77 2.34
CA GLY A 121 20.79 -8.57 3.04
C GLY A 121 21.95 -7.83 2.34
N PRO A 122 22.86 -7.20 3.11
CA PRO A 122 23.80 -6.21 2.57
C PRO A 122 24.89 -6.77 1.65
N GLY A 123 25.09 -8.09 1.57
CA GLY A 123 26.02 -8.72 0.63
C GLY A 123 25.53 -8.80 -0.81
N ALA A 124 24.21 -8.69 -1.05
CA ALA A 124 23.63 -8.80 -2.38
C ALA A 124 23.99 -7.61 -3.26
N ASN A 125 24.51 -7.85 -4.47
CA ASN A 125 24.84 -6.79 -5.43
C ASN A 125 25.03 -7.34 -6.86
N ILE A 126 24.97 -6.47 -7.85
CA ILE A 126 25.47 -6.70 -9.20
C ILE A 126 26.63 -5.72 -9.40
N ILE A 127 27.83 -6.23 -9.63
CA ILE A 127 29.07 -5.47 -9.66
C ILE A 127 29.76 -5.71 -11.01
N VAL A 128 30.14 -4.64 -11.68
CA VAL A 128 30.93 -4.68 -12.92
C VAL A 128 32.35 -4.29 -12.60
N THR A 129 33.32 -5.14 -12.99
CA THR A 129 34.74 -4.86 -12.81
C THR A 129 35.48 -4.98 -14.14
N ASP A 130 36.72 -4.50 -14.20
CA ASP A 130 37.69 -4.89 -15.20
C ASP A 130 38.37 -6.23 -14.87
N GLU A 131 39.43 -6.60 -15.62
CA GLU A 131 40.20 -7.82 -15.39
C GLU A 131 40.91 -7.85 -14.03
N ASP A 132 41.35 -6.69 -13.55
CA ASP A 132 42.09 -6.49 -12.29
C ASP A 132 41.16 -6.39 -11.06
N LEU A 133 39.84 -6.67 -11.25
CA LEU A 133 38.82 -6.60 -10.24
C LEU A 133 38.56 -5.16 -9.71
N VAL A 134 38.96 -4.13 -10.45
CA VAL A 134 38.61 -2.76 -10.11
C VAL A 134 37.15 -2.48 -10.51
N ILE A 135 36.34 -2.07 -9.55
CA ILE A 135 34.90 -1.83 -9.72
C ILE A 135 34.70 -0.65 -10.67
N GLN A 136 34.09 -0.91 -11.80
CA GLN A 136 33.71 0.08 -12.79
C GLN A 136 32.36 0.71 -12.46
N ASP A 137 31.37 -0.10 -12.13
CA ASP A 137 30.07 0.30 -11.58
C ASP A 137 29.36 -0.86 -10.88
N LEU A 138 28.30 -0.54 -10.16
CA LEU A 138 27.55 -1.51 -9.35
C LEU A 138 26.09 -1.07 -9.17
N LEU A 139 25.19 -2.02 -9.01
CA LEU A 139 23.76 -1.72 -8.85
C LEU A 139 23.51 -0.94 -7.56
N LEU A 140 24.05 -1.39 -6.43
CA LEU A 140 23.88 -0.79 -5.10
C LEU A 140 25.23 -0.30 -4.59
N ARG A 141 25.41 1.02 -4.45
CA ARG A 141 26.61 1.60 -3.84
C ARG A 141 26.58 1.43 -2.33
N ARG A 142 27.66 0.89 -1.77
CA ARG A 142 27.79 0.61 -0.33
C ARG A 142 29.16 1.03 0.19
N PRO A 143 29.34 2.34 0.46
CA PRO A 143 30.62 2.86 0.94
C PRO A 143 31.15 2.18 2.22
N GLY A 144 30.26 1.79 3.13
CA GLY A 144 30.62 1.07 4.37
C GLY A 144 31.13 -0.36 4.16
N ARG A 145 31.18 -0.85 2.91
CA ARG A 145 31.74 -2.15 2.51
C ARG A 145 32.81 -2.01 1.44
N ASP A 146 33.35 -0.81 1.25
CA ASP A 146 34.26 -0.47 0.17
C ASP A 146 33.73 -0.80 -1.25
N GLU A 147 32.39 -0.96 -1.38
CA GLU A 147 31.72 -1.20 -2.63
C GLU A 147 31.33 0.11 -3.31
N THR A 148 32.35 0.75 -3.91
CA THR A 148 32.21 1.99 -4.68
C THR A 148 32.98 1.87 -6.00
N SER A 149 32.71 2.77 -6.96
CA SER A 149 33.50 2.80 -8.19
C SER A 149 34.97 3.10 -7.88
N ALA A 150 35.88 2.46 -8.60
CA ALA A 150 37.33 2.48 -8.44
C ALA A 150 37.90 1.72 -7.21
N SER A 151 37.04 1.16 -6.34
CA SER A 151 37.50 0.20 -5.31
C SER A 151 37.83 -1.15 -5.93
N ARG A 152 38.68 -1.93 -5.30
CA ARG A 152 38.98 -3.31 -5.71
C ARG A 152 37.99 -4.29 -5.09
N LEU A 153 37.41 -5.17 -5.92
CA LEU A 153 36.50 -6.21 -5.43
C LEU A 153 37.30 -7.35 -4.82
N GLU A 154 37.03 -7.66 -3.56
CA GLU A 154 37.55 -8.86 -2.90
C GLU A 154 36.63 -10.04 -3.17
N ILE A 155 37.22 -11.17 -3.57
CA ILE A 155 36.54 -12.42 -3.85
C ILE A 155 37.04 -13.46 -2.87
N GLU A 156 36.14 -13.95 -2.03
CA GLU A 156 36.41 -15.09 -1.16
C GLU A 156 36.03 -16.39 -1.89
N GLU A 157 37.00 -17.24 -2.20
CA GLU A 157 36.75 -18.55 -2.75
C GLU A 157 36.45 -19.54 -1.64
N ARG A 158 35.28 -20.19 -1.72
CA ARG A 158 34.89 -21.23 -0.78
C ARG A 158 35.38 -22.60 -1.30
N THR A 159 36.06 -23.33 -0.43
CA THR A 159 36.57 -24.67 -0.75
C THR A 159 35.57 -25.77 -0.42
N LYS A 160 34.59 -25.50 0.44
CA LYS A 160 33.54 -26.43 0.84
C LYS A 160 32.27 -25.71 1.22
N SER A 161 31.16 -26.43 1.19
CA SER A 161 29.87 -25.93 1.72
C SER A 161 29.71 -26.33 3.18
N ASP A 162 29.30 -25.42 4.04
CA ASP A 162 29.00 -25.70 5.46
C ASP A 162 27.75 -26.55 5.66
N LYS A 163 26.89 -26.64 4.64
CA LYS A 163 25.62 -27.40 4.64
C LYS A 163 25.47 -28.16 3.34
N GLU A 164 24.82 -29.31 3.44
CA GLU A 164 24.36 -30.02 2.27
C GLU A 164 23.14 -29.36 1.68
N PHE A 165 23.19 -29.02 0.41
CA PHE A 165 22.08 -28.42 -0.33
C PHE A 165 21.62 -29.35 -1.44
N HIS A 166 20.32 -29.37 -1.69
CA HIS A 166 19.70 -30.09 -2.79
C HIS A 166 18.89 -29.11 -3.65
N VAL A 167 18.72 -29.43 -4.92
CA VAL A 167 17.75 -28.77 -5.77
C VAL A 167 16.37 -29.21 -5.28
N ARG A 168 15.48 -28.25 -5.07
CA ARG A 168 14.09 -28.55 -4.68
C ARG A 168 13.39 -29.37 -5.75
N GLN A 169 12.42 -30.17 -5.34
CA GLN A 169 11.58 -30.90 -6.28
C GLN A 169 10.76 -29.89 -7.10
N TYR A 170 10.68 -30.14 -8.40
CA TYR A 170 9.92 -29.31 -9.34
C TYR A 170 9.27 -30.18 -10.40
N GLU A 171 8.20 -29.70 -10.99
CA GLU A 171 7.52 -30.34 -12.12
C GLU A 171 7.95 -29.67 -13.43
N GLY A 172 8.03 -30.45 -14.49
CA GLY A 172 8.38 -30.00 -15.84
C GLY A 172 9.86 -30.22 -16.21
N ASP A 173 10.22 -29.79 -17.41
CA ASP A 173 11.51 -30.10 -18.06
C ASP A 173 12.59 -29.03 -17.77
N SER A 174 12.23 -27.87 -17.18
CA SER A 174 13.15 -26.76 -16.94
C SER A 174 12.95 -26.14 -15.57
N PHE A 175 14.02 -26.08 -14.79
CA PHE A 175 14.04 -25.41 -13.51
C PHE A 175 13.91 -23.88 -13.65
N ASN A 176 14.45 -23.29 -14.73
CA ASN A 176 14.25 -21.89 -15.06
C ASN A 176 12.76 -21.54 -15.18
N ARG A 177 11.99 -22.38 -15.92
CA ARG A 177 10.55 -22.16 -16.09
C ARG A 177 9.78 -22.35 -14.79
N TYR A 178 10.15 -23.32 -13.98
CA TYR A 178 9.57 -23.54 -12.67
C TYR A 178 9.78 -22.30 -11.77
N ILE A 179 10.99 -21.74 -11.72
CA ILE A 179 11.29 -20.53 -10.95
C ILE A 179 10.50 -19.32 -11.47
N GLU A 180 10.43 -19.14 -12.80
CA GLU A 180 9.64 -18.07 -13.40
C GLU A 180 8.18 -18.13 -12.94
N THR A 181 7.53 -19.28 -13.11
CA THR A 181 6.11 -19.46 -12.79
C THR A 181 5.83 -19.29 -11.30
N THR A 182 6.65 -19.93 -10.45
CA THR A 182 6.47 -19.89 -9.00
C THR A 182 6.67 -18.49 -8.45
N CYS A 183 7.71 -17.77 -8.92
CA CYS A 183 7.98 -16.42 -8.45
C CYS A 183 6.96 -15.40 -8.99
N SER A 184 6.49 -15.55 -10.23
CA SER A 184 5.43 -14.70 -10.76
C SER A 184 4.14 -14.85 -9.97
N LYS A 185 3.73 -16.09 -9.68
CA LYS A 185 2.56 -16.37 -8.83
C LYS A 185 2.71 -15.73 -7.44
N GLN A 186 3.86 -15.92 -6.80
CA GLN A 186 4.12 -15.31 -5.48
C GLN A 186 4.12 -13.78 -5.52
N GLN A 187 4.65 -13.15 -6.58
CA GLN A 187 4.61 -11.69 -6.74
C GLN A 187 3.17 -11.18 -6.91
N ASP A 188 2.35 -11.89 -7.67
CA ASP A 188 0.94 -11.54 -7.87
C ASP A 188 0.16 -11.68 -6.56
N ASP A 189 0.39 -12.76 -5.80
CA ASP A 189 -0.23 -12.99 -4.49
C ASP A 189 0.17 -11.91 -3.47
N ASP A 190 1.46 -11.55 -3.39
CA ASP A 190 1.97 -10.50 -2.50
C ASP A 190 1.42 -9.11 -2.88
N LEU A 191 1.34 -8.81 -4.18
CA LEU A 191 0.73 -7.58 -4.68
C LEU A 191 -0.76 -7.51 -4.32
N ARG A 192 -1.49 -8.61 -4.57
CA ARG A 192 -2.91 -8.72 -4.22
C ARG A 192 -3.14 -8.54 -2.73
N ALA A 193 -2.38 -9.22 -1.87
CA ALA A 193 -2.45 -9.06 -0.43
C ALA A 193 -2.19 -7.61 0.02
N THR A 194 -1.20 -6.95 -0.59
CA THR A 194 -0.87 -5.55 -0.32
C THR A 194 -2.00 -4.61 -0.71
N LEU A 195 -2.58 -4.79 -1.91
CA LEU A 195 -3.70 -3.98 -2.40
C LEU A 195 -4.95 -4.20 -1.54
N THR A 196 -5.27 -5.45 -1.19
CA THR A 196 -6.39 -5.79 -0.30
C THR A 196 -6.25 -5.09 1.04
N LYS A 197 -5.06 -5.14 1.64
CA LYS A 197 -4.78 -4.43 2.91
C LYS A 197 -4.95 -2.91 2.78
N GLN A 198 -4.47 -2.32 1.68
CA GLN A 198 -4.64 -0.87 1.45
C GLN A 198 -6.12 -0.48 1.30
N VAL A 199 -6.89 -1.27 0.56
CA VAL A 199 -8.34 -1.05 0.38
C VAL A 199 -9.08 -1.22 1.71
N SER A 200 -8.77 -2.25 2.51
CA SER A 200 -9.35 -2.47 3.84
C SER A 200 -9.06 -1.31 4.79
N ASN A 201 -7.81 -0.86 4.88
CA ASN A 201 -7.45 0.28 5.73
C ASN A 201 -8.21 1.57 5.32
N ARG A 202 -8.35 1.79 4.01
CA ARG A 202 -9.12 2.93 3.50
C ARG A 202 -10.59 2.83 3.84
N MET A 203 -11.18 1.65 3.72
CA MET A 203 -12.56 1.35 4.12
C MET A 203 -12.78 1.69 5.60
N GLU A 204 -11.94 1.15 6.49
CA GLU A 204 -12.02 1.41 7.93
C GLU A 204 -11.96 2.91 8.25
N HIS A 205 -11.04 3.63 7.62
CA HIS A 205 -10.91 5.07 7.82
C HIS A 205 -12.15 5.84 7.36
N GLU A 206 -12.68 5.54 6.17
CA GLU A 206 -13.88 6.23 5.64
C GLU A 206 -15.12 5.89 6.46
N LEU A 207 -15.33 4.62 6.85
CA LEU A 207 -16.46 4.21 7.69
C LEU A 207 -16.37 4.78 9.10
N SER A 208 -15.18 4.84 9.71
CA SER A 208 -14.97 5.47 11.03
C SER A 208 -15.31 6.95 11.01
N ARG A 209 -14.92 7.67 9.96
CA ARG A 209 -15.26 9.09 9.77
C ARG A 209 -16.78 9.29 9.67
N LEU A 210 -17.46 8.49 8.85
CA LEU A 210 -18.90 8.54 8.71
C LEU A 210 -19.62 8.19 10.01
N SER A 211 -19.18 7.16 10.73
CA SER A 211 -19.70 6.79 12.05
C SER A 211 -19.58 7.92 13.07
N SER A 212 -18.45 8.63 13.08
CA SER A 212 -18.25 9.81 13.94
C SER A 212 -19.21 10.95 13.59
N SER A 213 -19.45 11.20 12.31
CA SER A 213 -20.41 12.20 11.85
C SER A 213 -21.84 11.83 12.22
N ILE A 214 -22.23 10.53 12.08
CA ILE A 214 -23.54 10.01 12.50
C ILE A 214 -23.73 10.25 14.02
N LYS A 215 -22.75 9.88 14.84
CA LYS A 215 -22.81 10.11 16.30
C LYS A 215 -22.94 11.58 16.66
N SER A 216 -22.29 12.47 15.93
CA SER A 216 -22.41 13.91 16.15
C SER A 216 -23.81 14.42 15.80
N ALA A 217 -24.37 13.99 14.67
CA ALA A 217 -25.72 14.35 14.27
C ALA A 217 -26.79 13.78 15.23
N GLU A 218 -26.60 12.55 15.75
CA GLU A 218 -27.46 11.98 16.78
C GLU A 218 -27.45 12.80 18.06
N ARG A 219 -26.28 13.21 18.54
CA ARG A 219 -26.17 14.10 19.71
C ARG A 219 -26.89 15.44 19.49
N THR A 220 -26.76 16.01 18.29
CA THR A 220 -27.43 17.26 17.96
C THR A 220 -28.95 17.09 17.91
N ARG A 221 -29.44 16.01 17.33
CA ARG A 221 -30.86 15.65 17.31
C ARG A 221 -31.40 15.50 18.74
N ASP A 222 -30.71 14.69 19.55
CA ASP A 222 -31.17 14.36 20.90
C ASP A 222 -31.15 15.58 21.83
N ALA A 223 -30.13 16.45 21.70
CA ALA A 223 -30.05 17.70 22.46
C ALA A 223 -31.18 18.68 22.14
N ASN A 224 -31.79 18.58 20.96
CA ASN A 224 -32.88 19.46 20.53
C ASN A 224 -34.25 18.74 20.52
N GLY A 225 -34.30 17.48 20.98
CA GLY A 225 -35.52 16.65 20.96
C GLY A 225 -36.67 17.20 21.78
N SER A 226 -36.37 17.94 22.86
CA SER A 226 -37.37 18.58 23.76
C SER A 226 -37.89 19.91 23.24
N TYR A 227 -37.73 20.23 21.95
CA TYR A 227 -38.20 21.53 21.40
C TYR A 227 -39.70 21.79 21.64
N ALA A 228 -40.50 20.73 21.71
CA ALA A 228 -41.95 20.88 22.00
C ALA A 228 -42.22 21.42 23.40
N GLU A 229 -41.37 21.14 24.38
CA GLU A 229 -41.45 21.67 25.76
C GLU A 229 -41.21 23.17 25.75
N LEU A 230 -40.28 23.69 24.97
CA LEU A 230 -40.03 25.12 24.83
C LEU A 230 -41.23 25.85 24.28
N LYS A 231 -41.99 25.28 23.35
CA LYS A 231 -43.23 25.83 22.86
C LYS A 231 -44.29 25.84 23.95
N TYR A 232 -44.41 24.72 24.64
CA TYR A 232 -45.36 24.55 25.73
C TYR A 232 -45.12 25.57 26.85
N ASP A 233 -43.88 25.77 27.26
CA ASP A 233 -43.49 26.78 28.25
C ASP A 233 -43.78 28.20 27.75
N GLY A 234 -43.56 28.47 26.47
CA GLY A 234 -43.90 29.74 25.81
C GLY A 234 -45.41 30.02 25.83
N ASP A 235 -46.20 28.98 25.53
CA ASP A 235 -47.66 29.09 25.54
C ASP A 235 -48.21 29.37 27.00
N ILE A 236 -47.66 28.66 28.01
CA ILE A 236 -47.99 28.93 29.44
C ILE A 236 -47.58 30.33 29.84
N LEU A 237 -46.34 30.74 29.49
CA LEU A 237 -45.84 32.11 29.80
C LEU A 237 -46.67 33.20 29.13
N SER A 238 -47.09 32.97 27.90
CA SER A 238 -47.97 33.90 27.15
C SER A 238 -49.31 34.10 27.82
N ALA A 239 -49.95 32.95 28.23
CA ALA A 239 -51.25 32.99 28.93
C ALA A 239 -51.18 33.69 30.30
N ASN A 240 -50.00 33.66 30.96
CA ASN A 240 -49.79 34.22 32.32
C ASN A 240 -48.89 35.49 32.29
N SER A 241 -48.73 36.12 31.14
CA SER A 241 -47.83 37.25 30.95
C SER A 241 -48.13 38.47 31.87
N TYR A 242 -49.33 38.57 32.33
CA TYR A 242 -49.78 39.60 33.29
C TYR A 242 -49.14 39.46 34.70
N LEU A 243 -48.61 38.28 35.05
CA LEU A 243 -47.86 38.02 36.29
C LEU A 243 -46.40 38.40 36.21
N VAL A 244 -45.89 38.60 35.00
CA VAL A 244 -44.47 38.88 34.74
C VAL A 244 -44.22 40.37 34.82
N ARG A 245 -43.16 40.76 35.56
CA ARG A 245 -42.67 42.14 35.61
C ARG A 245 -41.19 42.18 35.19
N LYS A 246 -40.78 43.30 34.63
CA LYS A 246 -39.36 43.54 34.31
C LYS A 246 -38.49 43.43 35.57
N GLY A 247 -37.37 42.71 35.50
CA GLY A 247 -36.48 42.47 36.62
C GLY A 247 -36.70 41.12 37.33
N MET A 248 -37.73 40.35 36.94
CA MET A 248 -37.96 39.00 37.48
C MET A 248 -37.05 37.96 36.78
N GLU A 249 -36.44 37.06 37.58
CA GLU A 249 -35.62 35.99 37.08
C GLU A 249 -36.42 34.71 36.80
N SER A 250 -37.57 34.54 37.43
CA SER A 250 -38.48 33.44 37.22
C SER A 250 -39.91 33.77 37.59
N VAL A 251 -40.86 33.00 37.08
CA VAL A 251 -42.27 33.10 37.47
C VAL A 251 -42.81 31.71 37.66
N THR A 252 -43.55 31.46 38.76
CA THR A 252 -44.27 30.21 39.04
C THR A 252 -45.72 30.39 38.71
N VAL A 253 -46.22 29.60 37.78
CA VAL A 253 -47.60 29.65 37.28
C VAL A 253 -48.29 28.31 37.43
N THR A 254 -49.61 28.29 37.49
CA THR A 254 -50.37 27.04 37.49
C THR A 254 -50.50 26.49 36.09
N ASP A 255 -50.19 25.24 35.91
CA ASP A 255 -50.32 24.52 34.65
C ASP A 255 -51.68 23.77 34.61
N TRP A 256 -52.68 24.44 34.12
CA TRP A 256 -54.03 23.92 34.00
C TRP A 256 -54.15 22.75 33.01
N ASN A 257 -53.19 22.58 32.09
CA ASN A 257 -53.18 21.50 31.12
C ASN A 257 -52.68 20.17 31.70
N LYS A 258 -51.73 20.21 32.67
CA LYS A 258 -51.23 19.03 33.34
C LYS A 258 -52.15 18.58 34.46
N ASN A 259 -52.79 19.48 35.18
CA ASN A 259 -53.75 19.13 36.20
C ASN A 259 -54.90 20.16 36.28
N PRO A 260 -56.11 19.78 35.81
CA PRO A 260 -57.28 20.63 35.84
C PRO A 260 -57.70 21.11 37.24
N ASN A 261 -57.25 20.42 38.31
CA ASN A 261 -57.53 20.76 39.70
C ASN A 261 -56.63 21.89 40.26
N GLY A 262 -55.67 22.39 39.46
CA GLY A 262 -54.85 23.57 39.81
C GLY A 262 -53.64 23.28 40.70
N ASP A 263 -53.31 22.02 41.00
CA ASP A 263 -52.19 21.67 41.87
C ASP A 263 -50.83 21.59 41.15
N ALA A 264 -50.82 21.53 39.82
CA ALA A 264 -49.59 21.50 39.04
C ALA A 264 -49.03 22.92 38.88
N LYS A 265 -47.85 23.15 39.45
CA LYS A 265 -47.10 24.43 39.30
C LYS A 265 -45.87 24.22 38.42
N VAL A 266 -45.65 25.14 37.48
CA VAL A 266 -44.48 25.20 36.63
C VAL A 266 -43.74 26.50 36.91
N THR A 267 -42.40 26.39 37.11
CA THR A 267 -41.53 27.57 37.26
C THR A 267 -40.78 27.79 35.97
N LEU A 268 -41.04 28.93 35.32
CA LEU A 268 -40.44 29.34 34.08
C LEU A 268 -39.30 30.33 34.35
N GLN A 269 -38.16 30.14 33.72
CA GLN A 269 -37.01 31.04 33.82
C GLN A 269 -37.21 32.25 32.91
N LEU A 270 -36.89 33.45 33.42
CA LEU A 270 -37.04 34.71 32.71
C LEU A 270 -35.69 35.41 32.62
N ASP A 271 -35.52 36.23 31.58
CA ASP A 271 -34.41 37.15 31.51
C ASP A 271 -34.86 38.51 32.15
N PRO A 272 -34.22 38.93 33.27
CA PRO A 272 -34.59 40.14 33.97
C PRO A 272 -34.42 41.42 33.15
N SER A 273 -33.58 41.40 32.13
CA SER A 273 -33.31 42.54 31.24
C SER A 273 -34.44 42.76 30.23
N LEU A 274 -35.22 41.72 29.94
CA LEU A 274 -36.27 41.73 28.93
C LEU A 274 -37.62 42.19 29.50
N THR A 275 -38.46 42.70 28.62
CA THR A 275 -39.86 42.97 28.93
C THR A 275 -40.66 41.66 28.98
N PRO A 276 -41.87 41.61 29.61
CA PRO A 276 -42.71 40.42 29.64
C PRO A 276 -42.97 39.84 28.24
N GLY A 277 -43.33 40.65 27.27
CA GLY A 277 -43.55 40.23 25.88
C GLY A 277 -42.28 39.73 25.18
N ALA A 278 -41.11 40.34 25.49
CA ALA A 278 -39.83 39.91 24.95
C ALA A 278 -39.38 38.56 25.55
N ASN A 279 -39.69 38.26 26.80
CA ASN A 279 -39.49 36.97 27.42
C ASN A 279 -40.32 35.87 26.74
N VAL A 280 -41.60 36.12 26.47
CA VAL A 280 -42.46 35.20 25.71
C VAL A 280 -41.88 34.96 24.31
N GLN A 281 -41.47 36.00 23.61
CA GLN A 281 -40.89 35.89 22.27
C GLN A 281 -39.59 35.07 22.31
N SER A 282 -38.76 35.25 23.35
CA SER A 282 -37.53 34.45 23.52
C SER A 282 -37.79 32.95 23.62
N TYR A 283 -38.87 32.50 24.25
CA TYR A 283 -39.25 31.10 24.29
C TYR A 283 -39.64 30.59 22.90
N TYR A 284 -40.41 31.35 22.12
CA TYR A 284 -40.76 30.97 20.76
C TYR A 284 -39.55 30.99 19.81
N ASP A 285 -38.63 31.91 19.95
CA ASP A 285 -37.40 31.98 19.16
C ASP A 285 -36.51 30.75 19.46
N ARG A 286 -36.38 30.39 20.75
CA ARG A 286 -35.68 29.16 21.17
C ARG A 286 -36.35 27.89 20.63
N TYR A 287 -37.68 27.83 20.67
CA TYR A 287 -38.44 26.74 20.06
C TYR A 287 -38.20 26.65 18.58
N GLN A 288 -38.30 27.73 17.82
CA GLN A 288 -38.09 27.69 16.37
C GLN A 288 -36.67 27.27 16.01
N LYS A 289 -35.68 27.77 16.73
CA LYS A 289 -34.28 27.40 16.56
C LYS A 289 -34.05 25.92 16.88
N ALA A 290 -34.54 25.44 18.00
CA ALA A 290 -34.37 24.02 18.41
C ALA A 290 -35.08 23.07 17.44
N LYS A 291 -36.31 23.42 17.01
CA LYS A 291 -37.07 22.67 16.01
C LYS A 291 -36.33 22.59 14.69
N GLY A 292 -35.86 23.68 14.14
CA GLY A 292 -35.10 23.70 12.86
C GLY A 292 -33.80 22.90 12.97
N THR A 293 -33.09 23.01 14.11
CA THR A 293 -31.87 22.21 14.36
C THR A 293 -32.18 20.73 14.43
N PHE A 294 -33.26 20.32 15.09
CA PHE A 294 -33.73 18.94 15.18
C PHE A 294 -34.07 18.36 13.81
N GLU A 295 -34.90 19.07 13.02
CA GLU A 295 -35.31 18.63 11.67
C GLU A 295 -34.12 18.50 10.73
N ASN A 296 -33.19 19.46 10.75
CA ASN A 296 -31.96 19.41 9.98
C ASN A 296 -31.08 18.21 10.41
N ALA A 297 -30.96 17.95 11.71
CA ALA A 297 -30.19 16.82 12.23
C ALA A 297 -30.82 15.47 11.82
N CYS A 298 -32.16 15.36 11.80
CA CYS A 298 -32.84 14.16 11.28
C CYS A 298 -32.53 13.90 9.82
N SER A 299 -32.65 14.91 8.97
CA SER A 299 -32.38 14.79 7.52
C SER A 299 -30.91 14.46 7.27
N GLU A 300 -29.98 15.09 8.00
CA GLU A 300 -28.55 14.78 7.89
C GLU A 300 -28.23 13.37 8.35
N LEU A 301 -28.89 12.86 9.39
CA LEU A 301 -28.75 11.46 9.84
C LEU A 301 -29.15 10.46 8.77
N GLU A 302 -30.30 10.66 8.12
CA GLU A 302 -30.74 9.80 7.03
C GLU A 302 -29.73 9.79 5.89
N ARG A 303 -29.25 10.97 5.49
CA ARG A 303 -28.23 11.13 4.45
C ARG A 303 -26.92 10.41 4.81
N LEU A 304 -26.41 10.61 6.03
CA LEU A 304 -25.16 10.00 6.49
C LEU A 304 -25.25 8.49 6.62
N LYS A 305 -26.39 7.96 7.11
CA LYS A 305 -26.63 6.51 7.18
C LYS A 305 -26.69 5.88 5.81
N ALA A 306 -27.38 6.49 4.86
CA ALA A 306 -27.42 6.03 3.46
C ALA A 306 -26.01 6.06 2.83
N GLN A 307 -25.24 7.10 3.09
CA GLN A 307 -23.84 7.21 2.62
C GLN A 307 -22.95 6.15 3.26
N TYR A 308 -23.11 5.84 4.54
CA TYR A 308 -22.37 4.78 5.23
C TYR A 308 -22.60 3.43 4.57
N GLU A 309 -23.87 3.04 4.37
CA GLU A 309 -24.23 1.75 3.75
C GLU A 309 -23.76 1.67 2.30
N SER A 310 -23.91 2.71 1.51
CA SER A 310 -23.44 2.73 0.11
C SER A 310 -21.90 2.63 0.02
N THR A 311 -21.19 3.31 0.92
CA THR A 311 -19.73 3.27 1.00
C THR A 311 -19.28 1.87 1.40
N LYS A 312 -19.89 1.26 2.40
CA LYS A 312 -19.61 -0.10 2.86
C LYS A 312 -19.81 -1.11 1.74
N ALA A 313 -20.95 -1.10 1.06
CA ALA A 313 -21.24 -2.00 -0.05
C ALA A 313 -20.24 -1.86 -1.22
N ARG A 314 -19.81 -0.63 -1.53
CA ARG A 314 -18.79 -0.38 -2.55
C ARG A 314 -17.45 -1.04 -2.22
N PHE A 315 -16.98 -0.93 -0.97
CA PHE A 315 -15.73 -1.55 -0.54
C PHE A 315 -15.86 -3.07 -0.43
N GLU A 316 -16.96 -3.60 0.08
CA GLU A 316 -17.22 -5.03 0.15
C GLU A 316 -17.20 -5.66 -1.25
N LYS A 317 -17.80 -5.00 -2.23
CA LYS A 317 -17.74 -5.44 -3.63
C LYS A 317 -16.32 -5.42 -4.20
N ALA A 318 -15.50 -4.44 -3.83
CA ALA A 318 -14.11 -4.35 -4.27
C ALA A 318 -13.18 -5.38 -3.60
N LEU A 319 -13.55 -5.88 -2.42
CA LEU A 319 -12.82 -6.89 -1.66
C LEU A 319 -13.36 -8.31 -1.91
N ALA A 320 -14.48 -8.45 -2.60
CA ALA A 320 -15.04 -9.75 -2.94
C ALA A 320 -14.07 -10.53 -3.85
N PRO A 321 -13.90 -11.85 -3.63
CA PRO A 321 -13.11 -12.69 -4.54
C PRO A 321 -13.67 -12.63 -5.96
N THR A 322 -12.78 -12.59 -6.94
CA THR A 322 -13.18 -12.67 -8.35
C THR A 322 -13.65 -14.09 -8.70
N ASP A 323 -14.47 -14.23 -9.77
CA ASP A 323 -15.00 -15.54 -10.19
C ASP A 323 -13.91 -16.59 -10.46
N ASP A 324 -12.72 -16.16 -10.90
CA ASP A 324 -11.55 -17.02 -11.09
C ASP A 324 -11.00 -17.57 -9.76
N GLU A 325 -11.10 -16.82 -8.66
CA GLU A 325 -10.68 -17.28 -7.33
C GLU A 325 -11.65 -18.29 -6.70
N GLN A 326 -12.92 -18.24 -7.07
CA GLN A 326 -13.91 -19.22 -6.63
C GLN A 326 -13.74 -20.59 -7.30
N ALA A 327 -13.11 -20.64 -8.47
CA ALA A 327 -12.80 -21.87 -9.17
C ALA A 327 -11.63 -22.64 -8.54
N ASP A 328 -10.63 -21.95 -7.96
CA ASP A 328 -9.46 -22.54 -7.29
C ASP A 328 -9.77 -23.07 -5.87
N ILE A 329 -10.92 -22.67 -5.28
CA ILE A 329 -11.34 -23.12 -3.92
C ILE A 329 -12.27 -24.37 -3.99
N ARG A 330 -12.72 -24.77 -5.17
CA ARG A 330 -13.51 -25.99 -5.41
C ARG A 330 -12.64 -27.14 -5.88
#